data_2013255d0825b91f4680fe56a8106971
#
_entry.id   2013255d0825b91f4680fe56a8106971
#
_cell.length_a   1.000
_cell.length_b   1.000
_cell.length_c   1.000
_cell.angle_alpha   90.00
_cell.angle_beta   90.00
_cell.angle_gamma   90.00
#
_symmetry.space_group_name_H-M   'P 1'
#
loop_
_entity.id
_entity.type
_entity.pdbx_description
1 polymer ?
#
loop_
_entity_poly.entity_id
_entity_poly.type
_entity_poly.pdbx_seq_one_letter_code
_entity_poly.pdbx_strand_id
1 'polypeptide(L)'
;MENSSNSTLQRTAAKKIQVFLQSNTHKALLVTGARQVGKTTLIRQQGQEAFPNFVELNFLENTAARQLFETATDSSDFLLRLSALVGEKLVPGKTLIFLDEVQECKEIVTAIKFLVEEGSYRYILSGSLLGVELKDIRSAPVGYLDVLEMFPMDVEEFARANGVSDRIFDHLRSCYDKKQEVDPLVHQKMMELFRLYLIVGGMPAAVACYLQTHNLYEVAQVQQSILTLYKKDIARYDPVSYTHLRAHETLRHL
;
A
#
# COMPACT_ATOMS: atom_id res chain seq x y z
N MET A 1 8.41 30.94 3.37
CA MET A 1 8.58 30.17 2.12
C MET A 1 9.39 28.95 2.49
N GLU A 2 8.74 27.95 3.03
CA GLU A 2 9.39 26.71 3.48
C GLU A 2 9.16 25.65 2.40
N ASN A 3 10.24 25.36 1.66
CA ASN A 3 10.34 24.13 0.88
C ASN A 3 10.39 22.95 1.85
N SER A 4 9.25 22.46 2.30
CA SER A 4 9.16 21.13 2.87
C SER A 4 9.38 20.14 1.73
N SER A 5 10.65 19.80 1.48
CA SER A 5 11.03 18.62 0.73
C SER A 5 10.44 17.42 1.47
N ASN A 6 9.26 17.01 1.05
CA ASN A 6 8.66 15.76 1.44
C ASN A 6 9.62 14.67 0.95
N SER A 7 10.54 14.24 1.80
CA SER A 7 11.46 13.15 1.48
C SER A 7 10.60 11.90 1.30
N THR A 8 10.28 11.61 0.05
CA THR A 8 9.47 10.45 -0.31
C THR A 8 10.20 9.21 0.17
N LEU A 9 9.60 8.47 1.10
CA LEU A 9 10.17 7.23 1.61
C LEU A 9 10.31 6.22 0.45
N GLN A 10 11.53 5.79 0.18
CA GLN A 10 11.78 4.80 -0.86
C GLN A 10 11.24 3.44 -0.43
N ARG A 11 10.43 2.83 -1.30
CA ARG A 11 9.78 1.55 -1.03
C ARG A 11 10.19 0.53 -2.10
N THR A 12 10.55 -0.66 -1.66
CA THR A 12 10.85 -1.80 -2.55
C THR A 12 9.66 -2.15 -3.44
N ALA A 13 8.45 -2.01 -2.92
CA ALA A 13 7.22 -2.20 -3.67
C ALA A 13 7.07 -1.24 -4.88
N ALA A 14 7.70 -0.06 -4.87
CA ALA A 14 7.68 0.88 -5.99
C ALA A 14 8.19 0.24 -7.29
N LYS A 15 9.33 -0.46 -7.21
CA LYS A 15 9.92 -1.17 -8.37
C LYS A 15 8.97 -2.20 -8.96
N LYS A 16 8.24 -2.94 -8.12
CA LYS A 16 7.27 -3.95 -8.57
C LYS A 16 6.08 -3.31 -9.27
N ILE A 17 5.57 -2.18 -8.74
CA ILE A 17 4.50 -1.41 -9.39
C ILE A 17 4.99 -0.85 -10.73
N GLN A 18 6.20 -0.28 -10.80
CA GLN A 18 6.77 0.22 -12.06
C GLN A 18 6.90 -0.88 -13.11
N VAL A 19 7.43 -2.04 -12.75
CA VAL A 19 7.53 -3.20 -13.66
C VAL A 19 6.15 -3.59 -14.18
N PHE A 20 5.13 -3.63 -13.33
CA PHE A 20 3.76 -3.89 -13.75
C PHE A 20 3.24 -2.82 -14.71
N LEU A 21 3.42 -1.54 -14.42
CA LEU A 21 2.94 -0.44 -15.26
C LEU A 21 3.62 -0.38 -16.63
N GLN A 22 4.88 -0.82 -16.72
CA GLN A 22 5.65 -0.88 -17.96
C GLN A 22 5.41 -2.19 -18.76
N SER A 23 4.84 -3.21 -18.13
CA SER A 23 4.56 -4.49 -18.79
C SER A 23 3.34 -4.41 -19.72
N ASN A 24 3.30 -5.23 -20.77
CA ASN A 24 2.15 -5.40 -21.65
C ASN A 24 1.15 -6.45 -21.12
N THR A 25 1.03 -6.61 -19.82
CA THR A 25 0.09 -7.57 -19.26
C THR A 25 -1.36 -7.14 -19.45
N HIS A 26 -2.23 -8.10 -19.75
CA HIS A 26 -3.69 -7.92 -19.78
C HIS A 26 -4.30 -8.28 -18.40
N LYS A 27 -3.69 -7.78 -17.33
CA LYS A 27 -4.16 -8.01 -15.96
C LYS A 27 -4.26 -6.69 -15.21
N ALA A 28 -5.05 -6.68 -14.15
CA ALA A 28 -5.00 -5.63 -13.15
C ALA A 28 -4.02 -6.01 -12.02
N LEU A 29 -3.47 -5.02 -11.32
CA LEU A 29 -2.65 -5.22 -10.14
C LEU A 29 -3.47 -4.94 -8.88
N LEU A 30 -3.59 -5.93 -8.00
CA LEU A 30 -4.16 -5.75 -6.67
C LEU A 30 -3.04 -5.57 -5.64
N VAL A 31 -2.95 -4.38 -5.05
CA VAL A 31 -2.01 -4.08 -3.97
C VAL A 31 -2.72 -4.26 -2.63
N THR A 32 -2.35 -5.32 -1.91
CA THR A 32 -2.90 -5.63 -0.59
C THR A 32 -1.92 -5.27 0.52
N GLY A 33 -2.38 -5.17 1.74
CA GLY A 33 -1.53 -4.92 2.91
C GLY A 33 -2.30 -4.23 4.03
N ALA A 34 -1.71 -4.13 5.21
CA ALA A 34 -2.33 -3.49 6.36
C ALA A 34 -2.69 -2.02 6.05
N ARG A 35 -3.60 -1.44 6.83
CA ARG A 35 -3.87 0.01 6.75
C ARG A 35 -2.62 0.81 7.09
N GLN A 36 -2.49 1.99 6.47
CA GLN A 36 -1.39 2.95 6.71
C GLN A 36 0.02 2.46 6.33
N VAL A 37 0.17 1.35 5.62
CA VAL A 37 1.49 0.94 5.08
C VAL A 37 1.92 1.74 3.85
N GLY A 38 1.08 2.68 3.38
CA GLY A 38 1.40 3.60 2.28
C GLY A 38 0.97 3.13 0.89
N LYS A 39 0.01 2.19 0.75
CA LYS A 39 -0.48 1.69 -0.54
C LYS A 39 -0.93 2.80 -1.47
N THR A 40 -1.94 3.57 -1.05
CA THR A 40 -2.54 4.65 -1.82
C THR A 40 -1.51 5.70 -2.25
N THR A 41 -0.65 6.13 -1.33
CA THR A 41 0.42 7.11 -1.62
C THR A 41 1.38 6.60 -2.69
N LEU A 42 1.81 5.34 -2.58
CA LEU A 42 2.76 4.74 -3.52
C LEU A 42 2.14 4.55 -4.90
N ILE A 43 0.88 4.09 -4.97
CA ILE A 43 0.15 3.91 -6.23
C ILE A 43 -0.07 5.26 -6.92
N ARG A 44 -0.48 6.30 -6.19
CA ARG A 44 -0.63 7.66 -6.74
C ARG A 44 0.68 8.15 -7.34
N GLN A 45 1.77 8.05 -6.60
CA GLN A 45 3.08 8.49 -7.07
C GLN A 45 3.49 7.75 -8.35
N GLN A 46 3.49 6.42 -8.33
CA GLN A 46 3.93 5.62 -9.47
C GLN A 46 2.98 5.73 -10.67
N GLY A 47 1.67 5.85 -10.42
CA GLY A 47 0.67 6.00 -11.47
C GLY A 47 0.75 7.34 -12.18
N GLN A 48 0.92 8.44 -11.44
CA GLN A 48 1.06 9.78 -11.99
C GLN A 48 2.38 9.98 -12.73
N GLU A 49 3.44 9.27 -12.32
CA GLU A 49 4.73 9.27 -13.04
C GLU A 49 4.64 8.48 -14.37
N ALA A 50 3.89 7.38 -14.39
CA ALA A 50 3.85 6.46 -15.53
C ALA A 50 2.79 6.80 -16.59
N PHE A 51 1.68 7.44 -16.21
CA PHE A 51 0.56 7.71 -17.10
C PHE A 51 0.22 9.21 -17.16
N PRO A 52 -0.05 9.74 -18.36
CA PRO A 52 -0.44 11.14 -18.53
C PRO A 52 -1.80 11.46 -17.87
N ASN A 53 -2.69 10.46 -17.78
CA ASN A 53 -3.97 10.59 -17.11
C ASN A 53 -4.08 9.56 -15.99
N PHE A 54 -4.46 10.04 -14.82
CA PHE A 54 -4.66 9.23 -13.61
C PHE A 54 -6.05 9.51 -13.05
N VAL A 55 -6.86 8.47 -12.98
CA VAL A 55 -8.23 8.50 -12.42
C VAL A 55 -8.25 7.67 -11.16
N GLU A 56 -8.65 8.25 -10.05
CA GLU A 56 -8.78 7.58 -8.76
C GLU A 56 -10.24 7.53 -8.34
N LEU A 57 -10.70 6.34 -7.97
CA LEU A 57 -12.01 6.08 -7.39
C LEU A 57 -11.81 5.44 -6.01
N ASN A 58 -12.08 6.19 -4.95
CA ASN A 58 -12.02 5.69 -3.58
C ASN A 58 -13.42 5.24 -3.15
N PHE A 59 -13.61 3.95 -2.91
CA PHE A 59 -14.91 3.37 -2.57
C PHE A 59 -15.35 3.66 -1.13
N LEU A 60 -14.46 4.06 -0.25
CA LEU A 60 -14.83 4.49 1.10
C LEU A 60 -15.44 5.89 1.10
N GLU A 61 -14.91 6.80 0.27
CA GLU A 61 -15.27 8.22 0.27
C GLU A 61 -16.30 8.57 -0.80
N ASN A 62 -16.29 7.85 -1.94
CA ASN A 62 -17.10 8.20 -3.10
C ASN A 62 -18.27 7.21 -3.30
N THR A 63 -19.45 7.59 -2.82
CA THR A 63 -20.68 6.81 -2.98
C THR A 63 -21.08 6.66 -4.45
N ALA A 64 -20.84 7.67 -5.31
CA ALA A 64 -21.15 7.58 -6.73
C ALA A 64 -20.28 6.53 -7.44
N ALA A 65 -19.01 6.39 -7.03
CA ALA A 65 -18.13 5.33 -7.52
C ALA A 65 -18.67 3.93 -7.17
N ARG A 66 -19.17 3.72 -5.96
CA ARG A 66 -19.82 2.45 -5.57
C ARG A 66 -21.05 2.16 -6.40
N GLN A 67 -21.98 3.12 -6.50
CA GLN A 67 -23.20 2.97 -7.30
C GLN A 67 -22.92 2.64 -8.76
N LEU A 68 -21.81 3.16 -9.31
CA LEU A 68 -21.40 2.87 -10.67
C LEU A 68 -21.14 1.37 -10.88
N PHE A 69 -20.44 0.71 -9.95
CA PHE A 69 -20.19 -0.74 -10.00
C PHE A 69 -21.43 -1.58 -9.69
N GLU A 70 -22.27 -1.12 -8.74
CA GLU A 70 -23.50 -1.82 -8.33
C GLU A 70 -24.55 -1.87 -9.46
N THR A 71 -24.59 -0.85 -10.31
CA THR A 71 -25.66 -0.65 -11.30
C THR A 71 -25.23 -0.83 -12.75
N ALA A 72 -23.93 -0.93 -13.04
CA ALA A 72 -23.44 -1.17 -14.39
C ALA A 72 -23.81 -2.57 -14.88
N THR A 73 -24.34 -2.66 -16.10
CA THR A 73 -24.79 -3.91 -16.70
C THR A 73 -23.67 -4.67 -17.40
N ASP A 74 -22.71 -3.93 -17.97
CA ASP A 74 -21.53 -4.47 -18.67
C ASP A 74 -20.37 -3.44 -18.64
N SER A 75 -19.22 -3.81 -19.22
CA SER A 75 -18.04 -2.94 -19.28
C SER A 75 -18.25 -1.66 -20.06
N SER A 76 -19.04 -1.69 -21.12
CA SER A 76 -19.34 -0.51 -21.97
C SER A 76 -20.20 0.50 -21.20
N ASP A 77 -21.24 0.03 -20.51
CA ASP A 77 -22.08 0.85 -19.65
C ASP A 77 -21.27 1.44 -18.48
N PHE A 78 -20.42 0.62 -17.86
CA PHE A 78 -19.50 1.09 -16.81
C PHE A 78 -18.59 2.22 -17.34
N LEU A 79 -17.92 2.04 -18.46
CA LEU A 79 -17.00 3.03 -19.03
C LEU A 79 -17.71 4.31 -19.49
N LEU A 80 -18.93 4.18 -20.02
CA LEU A 80 -19.77 5.34 -20.37
C LEU A 80 -20.09 6.19 -19.13
N ARG A 81 -20.55 5.56 -18.06
CA ARG A 81 -20.87 6.25 -16.80
C ARG A 81 -19.63 6.83 -16.13
N LEU A 82 -18.52 6.08 -16.17
CA LEU A 82 -17.23 6.56 -15.68
C LEU A 82 -16.78 7.80 -16.46
N SER A 83 -16.95 7.81 -17.79
CA SER A 83 -16.64 8.98 -18.62
C SER A 83 -17.46 10.21 -18.20
N ALA A 84 -18.73 10.02 -17.88
CA ALA A 84 -19.58 11.10 -17.37
C ALA A 84 -19.12 11.62 -15.99
N LEU A 85 -18.56 10.75 -15.15
CA LEU A 85 -18.10 11.11 -13.82
C LEU A 85 -16.74 11.84 -13.84
N VAL A 86 -15.80 11.39 -14.68
CA VAL A 86 -14.40 11.87 -14.67
C VAL A 86 -14.01 12.74 -15.86
N GLY A 87 -14.90 12.85 -16.87
CA GLY A 87 -14.73 13.71 -18.04
C GLY A 87 -13.55 13.29 -18.94
N GLU A 88 -12.84 14.29 -19.47
CA GLU A 88 -11.79 14.13 -20.50
C GLU A 88 -10.54 13.34 -20.04
N LYS A 89 -10.46 12.95 -18.78
CA LYS A 89 -9.33 12.17 -18.25
C LYS A 89 -9.32 10.71 -18.73
N LEU A 90 -10.43 10.22 -19.28
CA LEU A 90 -10.55 8.86 -19.79
C LEU A 90 -10.12 8.77 -21.27
N VAL A 91 -8.81 8.57 -21.48
CA VAL A 91 -8.23 8.41 -22.81
C VAL A 91 -7.69 6.99 -22.96
N PRO A 92 -8.21 6.17 -23.92
CA PRO A 92 -7.75 4.80 -24.12
C PRO A 92 -6.23 4.72 -24.32
N GLY A 93 -5.59 3.75 -23.65
CA GLY A 93 -4.14 3.54 -23.67
C GLY A 93 -3.30 4.58 -22.93
N LYS A 94 -3.89 5.69 -22.44
CA LYS A 94 -3.19 6.78 -21.75
C LYS A 94 -3.66 7.03 -20.32
N THR A 95 -4.69 6.31 -19.88
CA THR A 95 -5.26 6.48 -18.54
C THR A 95 -4.99 5.25 -17.67
N LEU A 96 -4.48 5.48 -16.48
CA LEU A 96 -4.48 4.52 -15.39
C LEU A 96 -5.69 4.77 -14.49
N ILE A 97 -6.51 3.74 -14.26
CA ILE A 97 -7.63 3.77 -13.33
C ILE A 97 -7.21 3.09 -12.04
N PHE A 98 -7.22 3.85 -10.95
CA PHE A 98 -6.92 3.39 -9.61
C PHE A 98 -8.20 3.24 -8.81
N LEU A 99 -8.48 2.02 -8.35
CA LEU A 99 -9.63 1.63 -7.55
C LEU A 99 -9.17 1.41 -6.12
N ASP A 100 -9.44 2.36 -5.23
CA ASP A 100 -8.95 2.35 -3.85
C ASP A 100 -10.03 1.86 -2.88
N GLU A 101 -9.60 1.15 -1.82
CA GLU A 101 -10.44 0.57 -0.76
C GLU A 101 -11.50 -0.40 -1.33
N VAL A 102 -11.07 -1.32 -2.23
CA VAL A 102 -11.96 -2.22 -2.98
C VAL A 102 -12.77 -3.19 -2.10
N GLN A 103 -12.41 -3.38 -0.83
CA GLN A 103 -13.22 -4.16 0.11
C GLN A 103 -14.58 -3.51 0.43
N GLU A 104 -14.76 -2.23 0.12
CA GLU A 104 -16.04 -1.52 0.29
C GLU A 104 -16.98 -1.67 -0.94
N CYS A 105 -16.55 -2.40 -1.99
CA CYS A 105 -17.32 -2.65 -3.22
C CYS A 105 -17.13 -4.10 -3.69
N LYS A 106 -18.09 -4.99 -3.39
CA LYS A 106 -18.00 -6.44 -3.72
C LYS A 106 -18.09 -6.71 -5.21
N GLU A 107 -18.79 -5.90 -5.92
CA GLU A 107 -19.07 -5.99 -7.36
C GLU A 107 -17.77 -5.89 -8.18
N ILE A 108 -16.72 -5.29 -7.60
CA ILE A 108 -15.41 -5.13 -8.27
C ILE A 108 -14.80 -6.47 -8.69
N VAL A 109 -15.04 -7.55 -7.93
CA VAL A 109 -14.50 -8.90 -8.20
C VAL A 109 -15.00 -9.41 -9.55
N THR A 110 -16.27 -9.15 -9.85
CA THR A 110 -16.87 -9.55 -11.12
C THR A 110 -16.53 -8.57 -12.24
N ALA A 111 -16.61 -7.28 -11.95
CA ALA A 111 -16.42 -6.22 -12.93
C ALA A 111 -14.98 -6.16 -13.47
N ILE A 112 -13.97 -6.38 -12.63
CA ILE A 112 -12.56 -6.25 -13.03
C ILE A 112 -12.17 -7.19 -14.17
N LYS A 113 -12.75 -8.40 -14.24
CA LYS A 113 -12.52 -9.33 -15.34
C LYS A 113 -12.93 -8.69 -16.68
N PHE A 114 -14.15 -8.19 -16.76
CA PHE A 114 -14.69 -7.60 -17.99
C PHE A 114 -13.98 -6.30 -18.39
N LEU A 115 -13.56 -5.51 -17.39
CA LEU A 115 -12.81 -4.28 -17.61
C LEU A 115 -11.39 -4.54 -18.16
N VAL A 116 -10.74 -5.60 -17.67
CA VAL A 116 -9.42 -6.02 -18.16
C VAL A 116 -9.52 -6.65 -19.55
N GLU A 117 -10.58 -7.45 -19.83
CA GLU A 117 -10.83 -8.05 -21.14
C GLU A 117 -11.15 -6.99 -22.21
N GLU A 118 -11.83 -5.92 -21.84
CA GLU A 118 -12.12 -4.79 -22.73
C GLU A 118 -10.82 -4.09 -23.19
N GLY A 119 -9.81 -3.98 -22.32
CA GLY A 119 -8.43 -3.69 -22.68
C GLY A 119 -8.07 -2.22 -22.97
N SER A 120 -9.02 -1.27 -22.90
CA SER A 120 -8.74 0.15 -23.19
C SER A 120 -7.90 0.84 -22.11
N TYR A 121 -7.94 0.36 -20.86
CA TYR A 121 -7.34 1.01 -19.72
C TYR A 121 -6.49 0.07 -18.88
N ARG A 122 -5.58 0.65 -18.10
CA ARG A 122 -4.83 -0.07 -17.06
C ARG A 122 -5.51 0.13 -15.72
N TYR A 123 -5.48 -0.93 -14.90
CA TYR A 123 -6.13 -0.93 -13.59
C TYR A 123 -5.17 -1.31 -12.50
N ILE A 124 -5.15 -0.52 -11.43
CA ILE A 124 -4.59 -0.90 -10.14
C ILE A 124 -5.69 -0.83 -9.09
N LEU A 125 -5.74 -1.82 -8.22
CA LEU A 125 -6.66 -1.88 -7.10
C LEU A 125 -5.87 -1.83 -5.79
N SER A 126 -6.44 -1.24 -4.75
CA SER A 126 -5.89 -1.39 -3.41
C SER A 126 -6.96 -1.81 -2.41
N GLY A 127 -6.53 -2.61 -1.43
CA GLY A 127 -7.43 -3.05 -0.37
C GLY A 127 -6.70 -3.43 0.91
N SER A 128 -7.43 -3.33 2.03
CA SER A 128 -6.93 -3.71 3.35
C SER A 128 -7.04 -5.23 3.55
N LEU A 129 -6.01 -5.87 4.16
CA LEU A 129 -6.02 -7.30 4.50
C LEU A 129 -7.03 -7.67 5.60
N LEU A 130 -7.56 -6.70 6.32
CA LEU A 130 -8.46 -6.92 7.47
C LEU A 130 -9.90 -7.23 7.06
N GLY A 131 -10.26 -7.06 5.79
CA GLY A 131 -11.60 -7.39 5.30
C GLY A 131 -11.74 -8.90 4.99
N VAL A 132 -12.68 -9.57 5.62
CA VAL A 132 -13.07 -10.96 5.33
C VAL A 132 -13.36 -11.17 3.82
N GLU A 133 -13.73 -10.13 3.14
CA GLU A 133 -14.13 -10.04 1.74
C GLU A 133 -12.96 -10.09 0.74
N LEU A 134 -11.71 -9.87 1.18
CA LEU A 134 -10.54 -10.11 0.34
C LEU A 134 -10.31 -11.59 0.01
N LYS A 135 -10.94 -12.52 0.77
CA LYS A 135 -10.97 -13.93 0.38
C LYS A 135 -11.72 -14.11 -0.93
N ASP A 136 -12.80 -13.36 -1.14
CA ASP A 136 -13.58 -13.39 -2.37
C ASP A 136 -12.81 -12.74 -3.54
N ILE A 137 -12.06 -11.66 -3.29
CA ILE A 137 -11.19 -11.04 -4.31
C ILE A 137 -10.00 -11.95 -4.66
N ARG A 138 -9.43 -12.67 -3.69
CA ARG A 138 -8.39 -13.68 -3.95
C ARG A 138 -8.93 -14.91 -4.70
N SER A 139 -10.24 -15.15 -4.63
CA SER A 139 -10.92 -16.14 -5.46
C SER A 139 -11.36 -15.59 -6.83
N ALA A 140 -11.04 -14.32 -7.13
CA ALA A 140 -11.25 -13.75 -8.45
C ALA A 140 -10.62 -14.62 -9.55
N PRO A 141 -11.20 -14.63 -10.76
CA PRO A 141 -10.82 -15.61 -11.80
C PRO A 141 -9.32 -15.59 -12.02
N VAL A 142 -8.69 -16.75 -11.84
CA VAL A 142 -7.27 -16.96 -12.08
C VAL A 142 -6.92 -16.43 -13.47
N GLY A 143 -5.98 -15.49 -13.56
CA GLY A 143 -5.53 -14.93 -14.83
C GLY A 143 -5.80 -13.44 -15.05
N TYR A 144 -6.67 -12.79 -14.28
CA TYR A 144 -7.02 -11.36 -14.46
C TYR A 144 -6.39 -10.41 -13.44
N LEU A 145 -5.87 -10.95 -12.33
CA LEU A 145 -5.25 -10.19 -11.25
C LEU A 145 -3.85 -10.72 -10.94
N ASP A 146 -2.89 -9.82 -10.89
CA ASP A 146 -1.62 -10.02 -10.20
C ASP A 146 -1.73 -9.40 -8.80
N VAL A 147 -1.20 -10.08 -7.78
CA VAL A 147 -1.30 -9.62 -6.38
C VAL A 147 0.06 -9.19 -5.87
N LEU A 148 0.15 -7.98 -5.36
CA LEU A 148 1.31 -7.44 -4.66
C LEU A 148 0.95 -7.20 -3.19
N GLU A 149 1.53 -7.98 -2.30
CA GLU A 149 1.39 -7.73 -0.87
C GLU A 149 2.42 -6.71 -0.41
N MET A 150 1.93 -5.65 0.25
CA MET A 150 2.73 -4.55 0.76
C MET A 150 2.77 -4.58 2.30
N PHE A 151 3.98 -4.67 2.83
CA PHE A 151 4.25 -4.71 4.26
C PHE A 151 4.69 -3.33 4.79
N PRO A 152 4.76 -3.12 6.11
CA PRO A 152 5.52 -2.02 6.69
C PRO A 152 6.95 -1.98 6.14
N MET A 153 7.63 -0.86 6.28
CA MET A 153 9.03 -0.72 5.86
C MET A 153 9.91 -1.75 6.57
N ASP A 154 10.77 -2.40 5.81
CA ASP A 154 11.79 -3.29 6.35
C ASP A 154 13.01 -2.50 6.87
N VAL A 155 13.97 -3.22 7.45
CA VAL A 155 15.21 -2.61 8.01
C VAL A 155 16.02 -1.92 6.92
N GLU A 156 16.05 -2.44 5.70
CA GLU A 156 16.79 -1.87 4.58
C GLU A 156 16.15 -0.57 4.11
N GLU A 157 14.82 -0.54 3.95
CA GLU A 157 14.03 0.65 3.62
C GLU A 157 14.19 1.73 4.72
N PHE A 158 14.13 1.32 5.99
CA PHE A 158 14.35 2.20 7.13
C PHE A 158 15.76 2.80 7.15
N ALA A 159 16.78 1.97 6.93
CA ALA A 159 18.16 2.45 6.91
C ALA A 159 18.43 3.39 5.74
N ARG A 160 17.87 3.13 4.54
CA ARG A 160 17.91 4.09 3.42
C ARG A 160 17.26 5.42 3.77
N ALA A 161 16.10 5.39 4.41
CA ALA A 161 15.42 6.60 4.87
C ALA A 161 16.28 7.40 5.88
N ASN A 162 17.14 6.73 6.64
CA ASN A 162 18.15 7.33 7.54
C ASN A 162 19.50 7.61 6.86
N GLY A 163 19.56 7.66 5.53
CA GLY A 163 20.74 8.10 4.76
C GLY A 163 21.79 7.02 4.48
N VAL A 164 21.50 5.74 4.70
CA VAL A 164 22.40 4.64 4.31
C VAL A 164 22.34 4.46 2.80
N SER A 165 23.49 4.53 2.14
CA SER A 165 23.61 4.38 0.69
C SER A 165 23.53 2.90 0.26
N ASP A 166 23.12 2.66 -0.99
CA ASP A 166 23.10 1.31 -1.59
C ASP A 166 24.46 0.62 -1.56
N ARG A 167 25.55 1.40 -1.66
CA ARG A 167 26.91 0.87 -1.57
C ARG A 167 27.18 0.10 -0.26
N ILE A 168 26.58 0.54 0.85
CA ILE A 168 26.70 -0.17 2.14
C ILE A 168 25.99 -1.50 2.08
N PHE A 169 24.76 -1.54 1.52
CA PHE A 169 24.02 -2.80 1.38
C PHE A 169 24.72 -3.78 0.44
N ASP A 170 25.31 -3.30 -0.66
CA ASP A 170 26.08 -4.13 -1.57
C ASP A 170 27.32 -4.71 -0.89
N HIS A 171 28.01 -3.91 -0.06
CA HIS A 171 29.12 -4.37 0.77
C HIS A 171 28.67 -5.46 1.76
N LEU A 172 27.57 -5.25 2.49
CA LEU A 172 27.03 -6.23 3.43
C LEU A 172 26.65 -7.55 2.74
N ARG A 173 25.98 -7.48 1.57
CA ARG A 173 25.66 -8.67 0.76
C ARG A 173 26.93 -9.40 0.30
N SER A 174 27.93 -8.65 -0.20
CA SER A 174 29.20 -9.23 -0.63
C SER A 174 29.94 -9.93 0.53
N CYS A 175 29.95 -9.33 1.73
CA CYS A 175 30.54 -9.95 2.92
C CYS A 175 29.81 -11.25 3.30
N TYR A 176 28.47 -11.22 3.25
CA TYR A 176 27.65 -12.41 3.53
C TYR A 176 27.91 -13.54 2.54
N ASP A 177 27.91 -13.25 1.23
CA ASP A 177 28.12 -14.25 0.18
C ASP A 177 29.52 -14.87 0.25
N LYS A 178 30.54 -14.05 0.57
CA LYS A 178 31.94 -14.48 0.69
C LYS A 178 32.29 -15.03 2.07
N LYS A 179 31.33 -15.00 3.03
CA LYS A 179 31.56 -15.37 4.44
C LYS A 179 32.74 -14.61 5.08
N GLN A 180 32.83 -13.32 4.78
CA GLN A 180 33.85 -12.42 5.31
C GLN A 180 33.26 -11.53 6.41
N GLU A 181 34.10 -11.09 7.31
CA GLU A 181 33.72 -10.13 8.34
C GLU A 181 33.35 -8.78 7.71
N VAL A 182 32.34 -8.14 8.26
CA VAL A 182 31.95 -6.76 7.91
C VAL A 182 32.89 -5.80 8.63
N ASP A 183 33.26 -4.71 7.95
CA ASP A 183 34.02 -3.62 8.57
C ASP A 183 33.37 -3.21 9.91
N PRO A 184 34.14 -3.11 11.01
CA PRO A 184 33.61 -2.82 12.35
C PRO A 184 32.79 -1.54 12.45
N LEU A 185 33.17 -0.48 11.72
CA LEU A 185 32.45 0.79 11.71
C LEU A 185 31.08 0.64 11.02
N VAL A 186 31.05 -0.06 9.88
CA VAL A 186 29.82 -0.35 9.15
C VAL A 186 28.90 -1.21 10.01
N HIS A 187 29.45 -2.26 10.63
CA HIS A 187 28.70 -3.13 11.53
C HIS A 187 28.06 -2.35 12.69
N GLN A 188 28.88 -1.54 13.40
CA GLN A 188 28.38 -0.70 14.50
C GLN A 188 27.24 0.19 14.06
N LYS A 189 27.40 0.92 12.95
CA LYS A 189 26.38 1.84 12.43
C LYS A 189 25.09 1.10 12.07
N MET A 190 25.18 -0.05 11.41
CA MET A 190 24.01 -0.84 11.05
C MET A 190 23.30 -1.41 12.28
N MET A 191 24.04 -1.80 13.34
CA MET A 191 23.46 -2.27 14.59
C MET A 191 22.77 -1.14 15.36
N GLU A 192 23.27 0.09 15.32
CA GLU A 192 22.59 1.26 15.89
C GLU A 192 21.26 1.51 15.17
N LEU A 193 21.25 1.50 13.84
CA LEU A 193 20.04 1.67 13.04
C LEU A 193 19.04 0.51 13.25
N PHE A 194 19.53 -0.71 13.38
CA PHE A 194 18.68 -1.86 13.68
C PHE A 194 17.98 -1.72 15.04
N ARG A 195 18.72 -1.32 16.08
CA ARG A 195 18.11 -1.06 17.41
C ARG A 195 17.07 0.07 17.34
N LEU A 196 17.37 1.11 16.58
CA LEU A 196 16.44 2.21 16.35
C LEU A 196 15.18 1.73 15.62
N TYR A 197 15.35 0.89 14.59
CA TYR A 197 14.23 0.28 13.87
C TYR A 197 13.33 -0.56 14.80
N LEU A 198 13.90 -1.30 15.75
CA LEU A 198 13.10 -2.07 16.72
C LEU A 198 12.22 -1.17 17.61
N ILE A 199 12.60 0.09 17.81
CA ILE A 199 11.83 1.06 18.60
C ILE A 199 10.82 1.81 17.73
N VAL A 200 11.24 2.34 16.58
CA VAL A 200 10.40 3.15 15.67
C VAL A 200 9.44 2.28 14.86
N GLY A 201 9.87 1.07 14.49
CA GLY A 201 9.13 0.16 13.63
C GLY A 201 9.14 0.59 12.16
N GLY A 202 8.40 -0.16 11.35
CA GLY A 202 8.33 0.04 9.89
C GLY A 202 7.09 0.80 9.39
N MET A 203 6.23 1.33 10.27
CA MET A 203 5.07 2.09 9.81
C MET A 203 5.49 3.43 9.23
N PRO A 204 5.13 3.76 7.95
CA PRO A 204 5.62 4.96 7.28
C PRO A 204 5.40 6.26 8.06
N ALA A 205 4.25 6.39 8.74
CA ALA A 205 3.95 7.56 9.55
C ALA A 205 4.90 7.69 10.76
N ALA A 206 5.25 6.57 11.42
CA ALA A 206 6.19 6.55 12.53
C ALA A 206 7.62 6.84 12.07
N VAL A 207 8.03 6.28 10.93
CA VAL A 207 9.34 6.55 10.32
C VAL A 207 9.46 8.01 9.90
N ALA A 208 8.45 8.57 9.23
CA ALA A 208 8.42 9.98 8.83
C ALA A 208 8.48 10.91 10.04
N CYS A 209 7.73 10.63 11.10
CA CYS A 209 7.78 11.37 12.35
C CYS A 209 9.20 11.37 12.94
N TYR A 210 9.85 10.20 13.00
CA TYR A 210 11.21 10.10 13.50
C TYR A 210 12.22 10.91 12.66
N LEU A 211 12.14 10.81 11.33
CA LEU A 211 13.04 11.52 10.43
C LEU A 211 12.90 13.06 10.55
N GLN A 212 11.71 13.55 10.86
CA GLN A 212 11.43 14.98 11.01
C GLN A 212 11.83 15.52 12.38
N THR A 213 11.56 14.76 13.44
CA THR A 213 11.63 15.27 14.81
C THR A 213 12.80 14.70 15.63
N HIS A 214 13.31 13.54 15.25
CA HIS A 214 14.25 12.72 16.05
C HIS A 214 13.78 12.50 17.49
N ASN A 215 12.46 12.53 17.73
CA ASN A 215 11.84 12.45 19.05
C ASN A 215 11.03 11.16 19.20
N LEU A 216 11.54 10.23 19.99
CA LEU A 216 10.90 8.93 20.21
C LEU A 216 9.57 9.04 20.96
N TYR A 217 9.33 10.09 21.74
CA TYR A 217 8.05 10.31 22.41
C TYR A 217 6.94 10.63 21.38
N GLU A 218 7.23 11.47 20.39
CA GLU A 218 6.29 11.76 19.29
C GLU A 218 6.03 10.53 18.43
N VAL A 219 7.07 9.73 18.16
CA VAL A 219 6.92 8.44 17.48
C VAL A 219 5.97 7.52 18.24
N ALA A 220 6.11 7.41 19.57
CA ALA A 220 5.23 6.59 20.40
C ALA A 220 3.76 7.05 20.32
N GLN A 221 3.50 8.36 20.24
CA GLN A 221 2.15 8.88 20.04
C GLN A 221 1.57 8.48 18.67
N VAL A 222 2.37 8.54 17.61
CA VAL A 222 1.97 8.07 16.27
C VAL A 222 1.65 6.57 16.31
N GLN A 223 2.52 5.76 16.93
CA GLN A 223 2.29 4.32 17.07
C GLN A 223 0.99 4.02 17.85
N GLN A 224 0.74 4.74 18.94
CA GLN A 224 -0.51 4.60 19.71
C GLN A 224 -1.75 4.95 18.89
N SER A 225 -1.66 5.98 18.05
CA SER A 225 -2.75 6.36 17.14
C SER A 225 -3.03 5.26 16.12
N ILE A 226 -1.99 4.66 15.54
CA ILE A 226 -2.10 3.52 14.60
C ILE A 226 -2.76 2.32 15.28
N LEU A 227 -2.32 1.97 16.49
CA LEU A 227 -2.90 0.86 17.27
C LEU A 227 -4.38 1.10 17.59
N THR A 228 -4.74 2.35 17.91
CA THR A 228 -6.13 2.73 18.17
C THR A 228 -7.02 2.56 16.93
N LEU A 229 -6.51 2.91 15.75
CA LEU A 229 -7.21 2.69 14.48
C LEU A 229 -7.39 1.19 14.19
N TYR A 230 -6.34 0.38 14.38
CA TYR A 230 -6.42 -1.07 14.18
C TYR A 230 -7.42 -1.73 15.14
N LYS A 231 -7.46 -1.32 16.40
CA LYS A 231 -8.47 -1.80 17.36
C LYS A 231 -9.89 -1.51 16.87
N LYS A 232 -10.14 -0.32 16.33
CA LYS A 232 -11.45 0.05 15.76
C LYS A 232 -11.80 -0.77 14.51
N ASP A 233 -10.82 -1.03 13.65
CA ASP A 233 -11.02 -1.83 12.44
C ASP A 233 -11.33 -3.28 12.78
N ILE A 234 -10.60 -3.90 13.70
CA ILE A 234 -10.87 -5.26 14.17
C ILE A 234 -12.29 -5.35 14.75
N ALA A 235 -12.70 -4.38 15.57
CA ALA A 235 -14.05 -4.34 16.13
C ALA A 235 -15.16 -4.21 15.07
N ARG A 236 -14.87 -3.59 13.92
CA ARG A 236 -15.82 -3.44 12.80
C ARG A 236 -15.99 -4.74 12.01
N TYR A 237 -14.88 -5.46 11.75
CA TYR A 237 -14.89 -6.63 10.86
C TYR A 237 -15.06 -7.95 11.59
N ASP A 238 -14.73 -8.05 12.87
CA ASP A 238 -14.92 -9.25 13.68
C ASP A 238 -15.30 -8.89 15.14
N PRO A 239 -16.60 -8.69 15.40
CA PRO A 239 -17.09 -8.36 16.74
C PRO A 239 -16.78 -9.46 17.78
N VAL A 240 -16.65 -10.72 17.37
CA VAL A 240 -16.38 -11.87 18.27
C VAL A 240 -14.92 -11.91 18.69
N SER A 241 -13.98 -11.71 17.75
CA SER A 241 -12.54 -11.67 18.05
C SER A 241 -12.18 -10.49 18.95
N TYR A 242 -12.90 -9.36 18.82
CA TYR A 242 -12.68 -8.19 19.69
C TYR A 242 -12.99 -8.47 21.16
N THR A 243 -14.02 -9.25 21.46
CA THR A 243 -14.35 -9.64 22.85
C THR A 243 -13.28 -10.53 23.46
N HIS A 244 -12.66 -11.43 22.69
CA HIS A 244 -11.54 -12.26 23.15
C HIS A 244 -10.26 -11.46 23.40
N LEU A 245 -9.91 -10.50 22.56
CA LEU A 245 -8.77 -9.62 22.76
C LEU A 245 -8.92 -8.77 24.03
N ARG A 246 -10.14 -8.26 24.28
CA ARG A 246 -10.46 -7.49 25.49
C ARG A 246 -10.38 -8.34 26.78
N ALA A 247 -10.77 -9.60 26.72
CA ALA A 247 -10.66 -10.53 27.84
C ALA A 247 -9.19 -10.79 28.25
N HIS A 248 -8.26 -10.81 27.28
CA HIS A 248 -6.83 -10.94 27.56
C HIS A 248 -6.19 -9.66 28.14
N GLU A 249 -6.69 -8.47 27.80
CA GLU A 249 -6.22 -7.21 28.40
C GLU A 249 -6.63 -7.07 29.87
N THR A 250 -7.83 -7.53 30.24
CA THR A 250 -8.31 -7.47 31.65
C THR A 250 -7.56 -8.43 32.58
N LEU A 251 -6.99 -9.53 32.08
CA LEU A 251 -6.17 -10.46 32.86
C LEU A 251 -4.74 -9.95 33.18
N ARG A 252 -4.29 -8.87 32.53
CA ARG A 252 -2.99 -8.23 32.81
C ARG A 252 -3.02 -7.16 33.92
N HIS A 253 -4.18 -6.82 34.42
CA HIS A 253 -4.38 -5.81 35.47
C HIS A 253 -4.84 -6.42 36.82
N LEU A 254 -4.74 -7.74 36.96
CA LEU A 254 -4.85 -8.48 38.22
C LEU A 254 -3.48 -9.05 38.61
#